data_4ed3d7750755d96f11014fb935d75f2b
#
_entry.id   4ed3d7750755d96f11014fb935d75f2b
#
_cell.length_a   1.000
_cell.length_b   1.000
_cell.length_c   1.000
_cell.angle_alpha   90.00
_cell.angle_beta   90.00
_cell.angle_gamma   90.00
#
_symmetry.space_group_name_H-M   'P 1'
#
loop_
_entity.id
_entity.type
_entity.pdbx_description
1 polymer ?
#
loop_
_entity_poly.entity_id
_entity_poly.type
_entity_poly.pdbx_seq_one_letter_code
_entity_poly.pdbx_strand_id
1 'polypeptide(L)'
;RQRQMCIRDSFSGMLSIRHGGESLPEIIGRYLGMTTKQVMRGFTVILMVLVGAVFVAGPAGLLAKLTPDALDTSFWIVVVFLYYILATLLPVDKIIGKIYPIFAIALLFMAVGILVMLYVNHPVLPELWDGLQNTHPNAANLPVFPIMFVSIACGAISGFHATQSPMMARCMKSEKYGRPVFYGAMITEGIVALIWAAAATYFYHENGMA
;
A
#
# COMPACT_ATOMS: atom_id res chain seq x y z
N ARG A 1 7.59 10.90 6.21
CA ARG A 1 6.76 9.75 5.80
C ARG A 1 7.47 8.43 6.05
N GLN A 2 8.54 8.11 5.34
CA GLN A 2 9.28 6.85 5.46
C GLN A 2 9.79 6.58 6.88
N ARG A 3 10.34 7.59 7.57
CA ARG A 3 10.80 7.46 8.95
C ARG A 3 9.68 7.04 9.91
N GLN A 4 8.49 7.62 9.77
CA GLN A 4 7.33 7.27 10.60
C GLN A 4 6.85 5.85 10.33
N MET A 5 6.78 5.44 9.06
CA MET A 5 6.47 4.06 8.69
C MET A 5 7.45 3.07 9.32
N CYS A 6 8.75 3.30 9.15
CA CYS A 6 9.79 2.41 9.69
C CYS A 6 9.69 2.29 11.22
N ILE A 7 9.49 3.40 11.93
CA ILE A 7 9.37 3.38 13.40
C ILE A 7 8.13 2.58 13.81
N ARG A 8 6.98 2.86 13.22
CA ARG A 8 5.72 2.21 13.57
C ARG A 8 5.77 0.71 13.30
N ASP A 9 6.21 0.31 12.11
CA ASP A 9 6.18 -1.09 11.71
C ASP A 9 7.22 -1.91 12.43
N SER A 10 8.41 -1.37 12.63
CA SER A 10 9.43 -2.03 13.44
C SER A 10 8.98 -2.21 14.89
N PHE A 11 8.33 -1.20 15.46
CA PHE A 11 7.84 -1.27 16.83
C PHE A 11 6.65 -2.22 16.97
N SER A 12 5.68 -2.13 16.07
CA SER A 12 4.52 -3.03 16.00
C SER A 12 4.95 -4.48 15.79
N GLY A 13 5.87 -4.72 14.85
CA GLY A 13 6.41 -6.03 14.57
C GLY A 13 7.17 -6.62 15.75
N MET A 14 8.04 -5.84 16.38
CA MET A 14 8.79 -6.27 17.57
C MET A 14 7.86 -6.62 18.74
N LEU A 15 6.85 -5.78 19.02
CA LEU A 15 5.87 -6.08 20.05
C LEU A 15 5.10 -7.35 19.73
N SER A 16 4.68 -7.53 18.48
CA SER A 16 3.98 -8.73 18.06
C SER A 16 4.83 -9.99 18.21
N ILE A 17 6.11 -9.96 17.84
CA ILE A 17 7.04 -11.08 18.04
C ILE A 17 7.15 -11.47 19.50
N ARG A 18 7.34 -10.48 20.40
CA ARG A 18 7.47 -10.71 21.84
C ARG A 18 6.21 -11.24 22.51
N HIS A 19 5.05 -11.01 21.89
CA HIS A 19 3.76 -11.51 22.35
C HIS A 19 3.23 -12.69 21.51
N GLY A 20 4.12 -13.45 20.88
CA GLY A 20 3.75 -14.66 20.15
C GLY A 20 2.92 -14.44 18.88
N GLY A 21 3.04 -13.27 18.27
CA GLY A 21 2.30 -12.92 17.05
C GLY A 21 0.89 -12.40 17.30
N GLU A 22 0.62 -11.87 18.49
CA GLU A 22 -0.68 -11.24 18.78
C GLU A 22 -0.99 -10.07 17.84
N SER A 23 -2.28 -9.88 17.54
CA SER A 23 -2.74 -8.76 16.73
C SER A 23 -2.60 -7.43 17.46
N LEU A 24 -2.53 -6.33 16.69
CA LEU A 24 -2.40 -4.99 17.28
C LEU A 24 -3.49 -4.66 18.32
N PRO A 25 -4.79 -4.95 18.10
CA PRO A 25 -5.82 -4.74 19.14
C PRO A 25 -5.60 -5.56 20.41
N GLU A 26 -5.04 -6.76 20.31
CA GLU A 26 -4.73 -7.60 21.48
C GLU A 26 -3.60 -6.97 22.31
N ILE A 27 -2.54 -6.54 21.64
CA ILE A 27 -1.41 -5.86 22.28
C ILE A 27 -1.88 -4.57 22.96
N ILE A 28 -2.69 -3.76 22.27
CA ILE A 28 -3.28 -2.53 22.82
C ILE A 28 -4.12 -2.87 24.07
N GLY A 29 -4.88 -3.95 24.03
CA GLY A 29 -5.67 -4.39 25.16
C GLY A 29 -4.86 -4.72 26.42
N ARG A 30 -3.65 -5.23 26.25
CA ARG A 30 -2.74 -5.53 27.37
C ARG A 30 -2.19 -4.27 28.05
N TYR A 31 -1.89 -3.24 27.25
CA TYR A 31 -1.26 -2.02 27.78
C TYR A 31 -2.27 -0.92 28.14
N LEU A 32 -3.38 -0.82 27.42
CA LEU A 32 -4.37 0.27 27.53
C LEU A 32 -5.75 -0.18 28.02
N GLY A 33 -5.91 -1.48 28.31
CA GLY A 33 -7.13 -2.02 28.89
C GLY A 33 -8.20 -2.48 27.88
N MET A 34 -9.25 -3.13 28.41
CA MET A 34 -10.26 -3.83 27.63
C MET A 34 -11.12 -2.88 26.77
N THR A 35 -11.46 -1.72 27.27
CA THR A 35 -12.29 -0.74 26.54
C THR A 35 -11.60 -0.30 25.26
N THR A 36 -10.31 0.07 25.35
CA THR A 36 -9.50 0.47 24.20
C THR A 36 -9.35 -0.67 23.18
N LYS A 37 -9.21 -1.92 23.67
CA LYS A 37 -9.19 -3.11 22.83
C LYS A 37 -10.45 -3.25 21.98
N GLN A 38 -11.63 -3.08 22.58
CA GLN A 38 -12.91 -3.21 21.85
C GLN A 38 -13.10 -2.09 20.81
N VAL A 39 -12.75 -0.87 21.17
CA VAL A 39 -12.77 0.26 20.22
C VAL A 39 -11.84 0.00 19.04
N MET A 40 -10.60 -0.46 19.30
CA MET A 40 -9.64 -0.79 18.24
C MET A 40 -10.09 -1.96 17.38
N ARG A 41 -10.75 -2.96 17.93
CA ARG A 41 -11.34 -4.05 17.16
C ARG A 41 -12.41 -3.56 16.20
N GLY A 42 -13.35 -2.74 16.70
CA GLY A 42 -14.39 -2.14 15.87
C GLY A 42 -13.79 -1.29 14.74
N PHE A 43 -12.83 -0.43 15.06
CA PHE A 43 -12.12 0.37 14.08
C PHE A 43 -11.40 -0.48 13.03
N THR A 44 -10.71 -1.56 13.46
CA THR A 44 -10.00 -2.45 12.54
C THR A 44 -10.96 -3.15 11.58
N VAL A 45 -12.13 -3.60 12.05
CA VAL A 45 -13.15 -4.23 11.20
C VAL A 45 -13.65 -3.24 10.14
N ILE A 46 -14.03 -2.02 10.53
CA ILE A 46 -14.48 -0.98 9.59
C ILE A 46 -13.38 -0.67 8.57
N LEU A 47 -12.14 -0.49 9.04
CA LEU A 47 -10.99 -0.25 8.18
C LEU A 47 -10.80 -1.36 7.15
N MET A 48 -10.86 -2.62 7.56
CA MET A 48 -10.70 -3.77 6.67
C MET A 48 -11.80 -3.86 5.61
N VAL A 49 -13.04 -3.54 5.96
CA VAL A 49 -14.15 -3.48 4.99
C VAL A 49 -13.91 -2.38 3.96
N LEU A 50 -13.54 -1.18 4.40
CA LEU A 50 -13.26 -0.05 3.48
C LEU A 50 -12.07 -0.35 2.56
N VAL A 51 -11.00 -0.90 3.10
CA VAL A 51 -9.83 -1.32 2.33
C VAL A 51 -10.22 -2.40 1.31
N GLY A 52 -10.99 -3.40 1.73
CA GLY A 52 -11.50 -4.43 0.83
C GLY A 52 -12.31 -3.85 -0.34
N ALA A 53 -13.19 -2.89 -0.07
CA ALA A 53 -13.96 -2.22 -1.11
C ALA A 53 -13.08 -1.49 -2.13
N VAL A 54 -12.03 -0.79 -1.69
CA VAL A 54 -11.06 -0.10 -2.58
C VAL A 54 -10.30 -1.11 -3.44
N PHE A 55 -9.88 -2.25 -2.87
CA PHE A 55 -9.17 -3.30 -3.62
C PHE A 55 -10.06 -4.10 -4.58
N VAL A 56 -11.37 -4.05 -4.44
CA VAL A 56 -12.32 -4.57 -5.45
C VAL A 56 -12.53 -3.53 -6.54
N ALA A 57 -12.81 -2.29 -6.16
CA ALA A 57 -13.16 -1.22 -7.10
C ALA A 57 -11.97 -0.79 -8.00
N GLY A 58 -10.75 -0.73 -7.45
CA GLY A 58 -9.55 -0.31 -8.19
C GLY A 58 -9.26 -1.19 -9.41
N PRO A 59 -8.99 -2.49 -9.23
CA PRO A 59 -8.78 -3.41 -10.35
C PRO A 59 -9.95 -3.48 -11.31
N ALA A 60 -11.20 -3.45 -10.82
CA ALA A 60 -12.39 -3.47 -11.66
C ALA A 60 -12.45 -2.24 -12.58
N GLY A 61 -12.14 -1.05 -12.06
CA GLY A 61 -12.09 0.16 -12.88
C GLY A 61 -10.99 0.16 -13.93
N LEU A 62 -9.83 -0.43 -13.62
CA LEU A 62 -8.73 -0.58 -14.59
C LEU A 62 -9.08 -1.59 -15.69
N LEU A 63 -9.67 -2.73 -15.32
CA LEU A 63 -10.10 -3.76 -16.27
C LEU A 63 -11.20 -3.24 -17.20
N ALA A 64 -12.15 -2.47 -16.68
CA ALA A 64 -13.18 -1.84 -17.48
C ALA A 64 -12.62 -0.87 -18.55
N LYS A 65 -11.51 -0.17 -18.25
CA LYS A 65 -10.84 0.71 -19.23
C LYS A 65 -10.06 -0.06 -20.31
N LEU A 66 -9.67 -1.30 -20.04
CA LEU A 66 -8.91 -2.15 -20.96
C LEU A 66 -9.80 -3.06 -21.81
N THR A 67 -11.08 -3.16 -21.48
CA THR A 67 -12.05 -4.03 -22.16
C THR A 67 -13.06 -3.21 -22.94
N PRO A 68 -13.70 -3.81 -23.99
CA PRO A 68 -14.73 -3.13 -24.75
C PRO A 68 -15.92 -2.65 -23.88
N ASP A 69 -16.60 -1.60 -24.31
CA ASP A 69 -17.70 -0.94 -23.58
C ASP A 69 -18.84 -1.87 -23.12
N ALA A 70 -18.94 -3.07 -23.70
CA ALA A 70 -19.90 -4.09 -23.30
C ALA A 70 -19.62 -4.71 -21.91
N LEU A 71 -18.39 -4.56 -21.39
CA LEU A 71 -17.96 -5.07 -20.08
C LEU A 71 -17.75 -3.91 -19.10
N ASP A 72 -18.85 -3.44 -18.56
CA ASP A 72 -18.89 -2.31 -17.64
C ASP A 72 -18.15 -2.60 -16.30
N THR A 73 -17.80 -1.53 -15.58
CA THR A 73 -17.18 -1.59 -14.26
C THR A 73 -17.95 -2.47 -13.29
N SER A 74 -19.29 -2.47 -13.37
CA SER A 74 -20.14 -3.31 -12.51
C SER A 74 -19.92 -4.80 -12.74
N PHE A 75 -19.74 -5.21 -14.00
CA PHE A 75 -19.39 -6.59 -14.33
C PHE A 75 -18.05 -7.01 -13.71
N TRP A 76 -17.04 -6.17 -13.84
CA TRP A 76 -15.72 -6.45 -13.28
C TRP A 76 -15.68 -6.44 -11.75
N ILE A 77 -16.50 -5.61 -11.10
CA ILE A 77 -16.66 -5.66 -9.63
C ILE A 77 -17.15 -7.04 -9.19
N VAL A 78 -18.17 -7.59 -9.86
CA VAL A 78 -18.70 -8.93 -9.54
C VAL A 78 -17.63 -10.00 -9.76
N VAL A 79 -16.93 -9.95 -10.89
CA VAL A 79 -15.88 -10.94 -11.23
C VAL A 79 -14.73 -10.90 -10.19
N VAL A 80 -14.23 -9.71 -9.85
CA VAL A 80 -13.17 -9.54 -8.86
C VAL A 80 -13.63 -9.97 -7.46
N PHE A 81 -14.86 -9.67 -7.09
CA PHE A 81 -15.43 -10.07 -5.81
C PHE A 81 -15.58 -11.60 -5.72
N LEU A 82 -16.09 -12.26 -6.77
CA LEU A 82 -16.17 -13.72 -6.84
C LEU A 82 -14.79 -14.37 -6.79
N TYR A 83 -13.79 -13.77 -7.46
CA TYR A 83 -12.42 -14.23 -7.38
C TYR A 83 -11.90 -14.18 -5.93
N TYR A 84 -12.18 -13.12 -5.18
CA TYR A 84 -11.76 -13.03 -3.77
C TYR A 84 -12.46 -14.05 -2.87
N ILE A 85 -13.76 -14.30 -3.10
CA ILE A 85 -14.47 -15.37 -2.38
C ILE A 85 -13.81 -16.72 -2.67
N LEU A 86 -13.56 -17.03 -3.94
CA LEU A 86 -12.94 -18.27 -4.36
C LEU A 86 -11.50 -18.39 -3.77
N ALA A 87 -10.72 -17.33 -3.83
CA ALA A 87 -9.38 -17.27 -3.26
C ALA A 87 -9.38 -17.48 -1.74
N THR A 88 -10.42 -17.04 -1.04
CA THR A 88 -10.57 -17.27 0.41
C THR A 88 -10.89 -18.73 0.75
N LEU A 89 -11.59 -19.43 -0.14
CA LEU A 89 -11.98 -20.84 0.06
C LEU A 89 -10.84 -21.82 -0.31
N LEU A 90 -9.94 -21.42 -1.19
CA LEU A 90 -8.81 -22.26 -1.60
C LEU A 90 -7.62 -22.11 -0.62
N PRO A 91 -6.79 -23.13 -0.41
CA PRO A 91 -5.56 -23.05 0.35
C PRO A 91 -4.51 -22.23 -0.41
N VAL A 92 -4.76 -20.93 -0.52
CA VAL A 92 -4.01 -19.98 -1.35
C VAL A 92 -2.57 -19.85 -0.88
N ASP A 93 -2.29 -20.12 0.39
CA ASP A 93 -0.95 -20.01 0.97
C ASP A 93 0.09 -20.86 0.22
N LYS A 94 -0.29 -22.04 -0.27
CA LYS A 94 0.60 -22.92 -1.05
C LYS A 94 0.83 -22.44 -2.47
N ILE A 95 -0.18 -21.81 -3.08
CA ILE A 95 -0.12 -21.30 -4.45
C ILE A 95 0.59 -19.96 -4.46
N ILE A 96 0.17 -19.05 -3.60
CA ILE A 96 0.74 -17.71 -3.47
C ILE A 96 2.22 -17.78 -3.09
N GLY A 97 2.60 -18.62 -2.13
CA GLY A 97 3.99 -18.77 -1.71
C GLY A 97 4.97 -19.15 -2.83
N LYS A 98 4.49 -19.81 -3.89
CA LYS A 98 5.30 -20.14 -5.08
C LYS A 98 5.31 -19.03 -6.14
N ILE A 99 4.22 -18.29 -6.26
CA ILE A 99 4.02 -17.28 -7.31
C ILE A 99 4.55 -15.90 -6.86
N TYR A 100 4.50 -15.58 -5.56
CA TYR A 100 4.97 -14.31 -5.02
C TYR A 100 6.41 -13.93 -5.39
N PRO A 101 7.39 -14.84 -5.36
CA PRO A 101 8.75 -14.50 -5.79
C PRO A 101 8.82 -14.04 -7.24
N ILE A 102 8.01 -14.62 -8.12
CA ILE A 102 7.95 -14.24 -9.55
C ILE A 102 7.39 -12.83 -9.69
N PHE A 103 6.31 -12.52 -8.97
CA PHE A 103 5.75 -11.15 -8.93
C PHE A 103 6.73 -10.14 -8.36
N ALA A 104 7.47 -10.50 -7.30
CA ALA A 104 8.47 -9.62 -6.72
C ALA A 104 9.60 -9.31 -7.70
N ILE A 105 10.09 -10.32 -8.44
CA ILE A 105 11.11 -10.13 -9.48
C ILE A 105 10.56 -9.27 -10.62
N ALA A 106 9.34 -9.52 -11.08
CA ALA A 106 8.70 -8.71 -12.12
C ALA A 106 8.53 -7.26 -11.69
N LEU A 107 8.11 -7.00 -10.44
CA LEU A 107 7.98 -5.66 -9.87
C LEU A 107 9.34 -4.94 -9.80
N LEU A 108 10.39 -5.63 -9.35
CA LEU A 108 11.74 -5.07 -9.30
C LEU A 108 12.28 -4.78 -10.70
N PHE A 109 12.06 -5.69 -11.65
CA PHE A 109 12.44 -5.48 -13.05
C PHE A 109 11.73 -4.24 -13.64
N MET A 110 10.45 -4.09 -13.39
CA MET A 110 9.68 -2.93 -13.80
C MET A 110 10.21 -1.64 -13.15
N ALA A 111 10.49 -1.65 -11.85
CA ALA A 111 11.03 -0.50 -11.14
C ALA A 111 12.41 -0.08 -11.68
N VAL A 112 13.28 -1.05 -11.94
CA VAL A 112 14.61 -0.82 -12.55
C VAL A 112 14.44 -0.30 -13.98
N GLY A 113 13.53 -0.88 -14.77
CA GLY A 113 13.24 -0.41 -16.13
C GLY A 113 12.78 1.05 -16.17
N ILE A 114 11.87 1.45 -15.28
CA ILE A 114 11.43 2.83 -15.14
C ILE A 114 12.60 3.74 -14.73
N LEU A 115 13.41 3.32 -13.76
CA LEU A 115 14.58 4.09 -13.32
C LEU A 115 15.58 4.31 -14.48
N VAL A 116 15.87 3.26 -15.26
CA VAL A 116 16.76 3.34 -16.43
C VAL A 116 16.17 4.28 -17.47
N MET A 117 14.88 4.19 -17.76
CA MET A 117 14.21 5.09 -18.71
C MET A 117 14.23 6.54 -18.25
N LEU A 118 14.02 6.81 -16.96
CA LEU A 118 14.18 8.15 -16.40
C LEU A 118 15.61 8.66 -16.52
N TYR A 119 16.60 7.79 -16.30
CA TYR A 119 18.00 8.17 -16.42
C TYR A 119 18.42 8.45 -17.86
N VAL A 120 17.96 7.64 -18.81
CA VAL A 120 18.30 7.78 -20.25
C VAL A 120 17.63 9.02 -20.88
N ASN A 121 16.38 9.26 -20.55
CA ASN A 121 15.62 10.37 -21.12
C ASN A 121 15.92 11.73 -20.47
N HIS A 122 16.61 11.74 -19.33
CA HIS A 122 16.90 12.97 -18.55
C HIS A 122 15.72 13.94 -18.48
N PRO A 123 14.52 13.49 -18.04
CA PRO A 123 13.36 14.36 -18.03
C PRO A 123 13.59 15.57 -17.13
N VAL A 124 13.13 16.74 -17.58
CA VAL A 124 13.12 17.93 -16.73
C VAL A 124 12.02 17.74 -15.69
N LEU A 125 12.42 17.47 -14.46
CA LEU A 125 11.49 17.42 -13.34
C LEU A 125 11.28 18.84 -12.81
N PRO A 126 10.04 19.31 -12.63
CA PRO A 126 9.77 20.64 -12.09
C PRO A 126 10.34 20.74 -10.67
N GLU A 127 11.03 21.84 -10.41
CA GLU A 127 11.55 22.13 -9.09
C GLU A 127 10.41 22.43 -8.11
N LEU A 128 10.54 21.98 -6.88
CA LEU A 128 9.51 22.17 -5.85
C LEU A 128 9.21 23.66 -5.61
N TRP A 129 10.21 24.52 -5.82
CA TRP A 129 10.13 25.95 -5.54
C TRP A 129 9.48 26.75 -6.66
N ASP A 130 9.45 26.21 -7.87
CA ASP A 130 8.87 26.89 -9.05
C ASP A 130 7.36 26.71 -9.17
N GLY A 131 6.76 25.84 -8.36
CA GLY A 131 5.36 25.48 -8.54
C GLY A 131 4.64 24.99 -7.30
N LEU A 132 4.66 25.73 -6.20
CA LEU A 132 3.76 25.45 -5.04
C LEU A 132 2.29 25.73 -5.37
N GLN A 133 1.91 25.71 -6.65
CA GLN A 133 0.53 25.94 -7.10
C GLN A 133 -0.16 24.60 -7.35
N ASN A 134 -1.47 24.61 -7.15
CA ASN A 134 -2.30 23.46 -7.52
C ASN A 134 -2.52 23.45 -9.03
N THR A 135 -1.74 22.68 -9.76
CA THR A 135 -1.83 22.51 -11.22
C THR A 135 -2.88 21.50 -11.65
N HIS A 136 -3.65 20.92 -10.69
CA HIS A 136 -4.69 19.96 -11.01
C HIS A 136 -5.81 20.61 -11.86
N PRO A 137 -6.31 19.98 -12.95
CA PRO A 137 -7.39 20.54 -13.78
C PRO A 137 -8.66 20.92 -13.00
N ASN A 138 -8.98 20.15 -11.96
CA ASN A 138 -10.08 20.39 -11.02
C ASN A 138 -9.61 21.02 -9.70
N ALA A 139 -8.68 21.96 -9.75
CA ALA A 139 -8.10 22.61 -8.57
C ALA A 139 -9.16 23.22 -7.63
N ALA A 140 -10.28 23.70 -8.18
CA ALA A 140 -11.39 24.26 -7.40
C ALA A 140 -12.07 23.22 -6.50
N ASN A 141 -12.21 21.98 -6.95
CA ASN A 141 -12.87 20.88 -6.21
C ASN A 141 -11.87 19.99 -5.44
N LEU A 142 -10.61 20.05 -5.81
CA LEU A 142 -9.52 19.25 -5.24
C LEU A 142 -8.43 20.17 -4.68
N PRO A 143 -8.69 20.85 -3.56
CA PRO A 143 -7.67 21.72 -2.94
C PRO A 143 -6.48 20.88 -2.44
N VAL A 144 -5.28 21.47 -2.49
CA VAL A 144 -4.07 20.82 -1.98
C VAL A 144 -4.24 20.38 -0.52
N PHE A 145 -4.85 21.22 0.30
CA PHE A 145 -5.29 20.83 1.65
C PHE A 145 -6.80 20.55 1.62
N PRO A 146 -7.30 19.41 2.14
CA PRO A 146 -6.58 18.35 2.87
C PRO A 146 -6.09 17.18 2.00
N ILE A 147 -6.37 17.14 0.70
CA ILE A 147 -6.23 15.93 -0.15
C ILE A 147 -4.80 15.41 -0.21
N MET A 148 -3.83 16.30 -0.42
CA MET A 148 -2.41 15.93 -0.43
C MET A 148 -1.99 15.33 0.92
N PHE A 149 -2.45 15.93 2.02
CA PHE A 149 -2.12 15.44 3.37
C PHE A 149 -2.77 14.10 3.68
N VAL A 150 -3.98 13.85 3.19
CA VAL A 150 -4.65 12.53 3.28
C VAL A 150 -3.83 11.48 2.51
N SER A 151 -3.37 11.79 1.31
CA SER A 151 -2.52 10.88 0.51
C SER A 151 -1.18 10.59 1.19
N ILE A 152 -0.54 11.60 1.78
CA ILE A 152 0.69 11.45 2.55
C ILE A 152 0.43 10.58 3.80
N ALA A 153 -0.66 10.85 4.51
CA ALA A 153 -1.04 10.10 5.71
C ALA A 153 -1.37 8.63 5.37
N CYS A 154 -2.07 8.38 4.27
CA CYS A 154 -2.36 7.03 3.80
C CYS A 154 -1.10 6.19 3.64
N GLY A 155 -0.02 6.76 3.07
CA GLY A 155 1.25 6.05 2.98
C GLY A 155 2.04 5.98 4.29
N ALA A 156 1.92 6.96 5.19
CA ALA A 156 2.66 7.00 6.45
C ALA A 156 2.01 6.17 7.56
N ILE A 157 0.68 6.05 7.53
CA ILE A 157 -0.13 5.41 8.58
C ILE A 157 -1.01 4.30 7.98
N SER A 158 -0.53 3.62 6.94
CA SER A 158 -1.30 2.57 6.25
C SER A 158 -1.84 1.53 7.22
N GLY A 159 -3.13 1.27 7.16
CA GLY A 159 -3.80 0.27 8.00
C GLY A 159 -3.39 -1.18 7.69
N PHE A 160 -2.81 -1.41 6.52
CA PHE A 160 -2.26 -2.72 6.15
C PHE A 160 -1.23 -3.23 7.14
N HIS A 161 -0.38 -2.36 7.65
CA HIS A 161 0.67 -2.75 8.57
C HIS A 161 0.13 -3.26 9.91
N ALA A 162 -1.07 -2.81 10.31
CA ALA A 162 -1.73 -3.32 11.52
C ALA A 162 -2.10 -4.80 11.41
N THR A 163 -2.33 -5.31 10.21
CA THR A 163 -2.70 -6.70 9.95
C THR A 163 -1.51 -7.53 9.47
N GLN A 164 -0.63 -6.97 8.65
CA GLN A 164 0.53 -7.67 8.09
C GLN A 164 1.64 -7.88 9.11
N SER A 165 1.92 -6.91 9.98
CA SER A 165 3.00 -7.04 10.97
C SER A 165 2.82 -8.25 11.90
N PRO A 166 1.62 -8.53 12.46
CA PRO A 166 1.40 -9.75 13.24
C PRO A 166 1.52 -11.04 12.43
N MET A 167 1.07 -11.03 11.17
CA MET A 167 1.21 -12.21 10.30
C MET A 167 2.68 -12.50 10.00
N MET A 168 3.46 -11.50 9.67
CA MET A 168 4.90 -11.63 9.46
C MET A 168 5.62 -12.07 10.74
N ALA A 169 5.23 -11.52 11.89
CA ALA A 169 5.79 -11.91 13.18
C ALA A 169 5.59 -13.40 13.49
N ARG A 170 4.44 -13.96 13.12
CA ARG A 170 4.16 -15.42 13.29
C ARG A 170 5.00 -16.29 12.35
N CYS A 171 5.37 -15.77 11.19
CA CYS A 171 6.18 -16.50 10.22
C CYS A 171 7.69 -16.44 10.52
N MET A 172 8.12 -15.56 11.44
CA MET A 172 9.53 -15.38 11.72
C MET A 172 10.08 -16.47 12.65
N LYS A 173 11.23 -17.04 12.24
CA LYS A 173 11.91 -18.08 13.03
C LYS A 173 12.74 -17.53 14.19
N SER A 174 13.14 -16.27 14.14
CA SER A 174 13.97 -15.62 15.15
C SER A 174 13.78 -14.10 15.15
N GLU A 175 13.83 -13.49 16.32
CA GLU A 175 13.76 -12.04 16.51
C GLU A 175 14.88 -11.27 15.77
N LYS A 176 16.02 -11.92 15.53
CA LYS A 176 17.16 -11.35 14.77
C LYS A 176 16.79 -10.91 13.36
N TYR A 177 15.79 -11.54 12.75
CA TYR A 177 15.29 -11.17 11.43
C TYR A 177 14.32 -9.99 11.44
N GLY A 178 13.92 -9.50 12.60
CA GLY A 178 12.98 -8.37 12.72
C GLY A 178 13.48 -7.12 12.01
N ARG A 179 14.76 -6.78 12.18
CA ARG A 179 15.33 -5.58 11.54
C ARG A 179 15.32 -5.66 10.00
N PRO A 180 15.83 -6.68 9.33
CA PRO A 180 15.77 -6.73 7.87
C PRO A 180 14.34 -6.88 7.34
N VAL A 181 13.46 -7.59 8.03
CA VAL A 181 12.07 -7.82 7.59
C VAL A 181 11.22 -6.56 7.73
N PHE A 182 11.19 -5.92 8.90
CA PHE A 182 10.31 -4.77 9.12
C PHE A 182 10.94 -3.44 8.70
N TYR A 183 12.21 -3.22 8.98
CA TYR A 183 12.88 -1.99 8.63
C TYR A 183 13.43 -2.01 7.20
N GLY A 184 14.10 -3.09 6.80
CA GLY A 184 14.68 -3.23 5.47
C GLY A 184 13.64 -3.22 4.36
N ALA A 185 12.50 -3.90 4.56
CA ALA A 185 11.40 -3.87 3.60
C ALA A 185 10.85 -2.46 3.40
N MET A 186 10.70 -1.68 4.48
CA MET A 186 10.20 -0.30 4.39
C MET A 186 11.17 0.63 3.64
N ILE A 187 12.48 0.43 3.79
CA ILE A 187 13.47 1.17 3.00
C ILE A 187 13.33 0.85 1.51
N THR A 188 13.22 -0.42 1.17
CA THR A 188 13.04 -0.88 -0.22
C THR A 188 11.75 -0.32 -0.82
N GLU A 189 10.63 -0.38 -0.09
CA GLU A 189 9.38 0.23 -0.49
C GLU A 189 9.52 1.74 -0.74
N GLY A 190 10.22 2.45 0.15
CA GLY A 190 10.47 3.88 0.00
C GLY A 190 11.27 4.23 -1.25
N ILE A 191 12.30 3.43 -1.60
CA ILE A 191 13.09 3.62 -2.82
C ILE A 191 12.20 3.39 -4.05
N VAL A 192 11.45 2.31 -4.09
CA VAL A 192 10.51 2.03 -5.19
C VAL A 192 9.47 3.14 -5.32
N ALA A 193 8.92 3.62 -4.20
CA ALA A 193 7.95 4.72 -4.21
C ALA A 193 8.54 6.03 -4.76
N LEU A 194 9.83 6.31 -4.54
CA LEU A 194 10.50 7.48 -5.13
C LEU A 194 10.64 7.35 -6.65
N ILE A 195 10.95 6.16 -7.16
CA ILE A 195 11.00 5.89 -8.60
C ILE A 195 9.64 6.16 -9.25
N TRP A 196 8.56 5.65 -8.64
CA TRP A 196 7.19 5.88 -9.09
C TRP A 196 6.80 7.36 -9.01
N ALA A 197 7.18 8.05 -7.94
CA ALA A 197 6.90 9.48 -7.80
C ALA A 197 7.59 10.30 -8.90
N ALA A 198 8.85 10.00 -9.22
CA ALA A 198 9.57 10.66 -10.30
C ALA A 198 8.93 10.39 -11.66
N ALA A 199 8.57 9.14 -11.95
CA ALA A 199 7.89 8.76 -13.19
C ALA A 199 6.53 9.44 -13.33
N ALA A 200 5.73 9.49 -12.28
CA ALA A 200 4.45 10.17 -12.29
C ALA A 200 4.60 11.68 -12.49
N THR A 201 5.56 12.31 -11.82
CA THR A 201 5.83 13.75 -11.97
C THR A 201 6.22 14.08 -13.42
N TYR A 202 7.10 13.30 -14.02
CA TYR A 202 7.47 13.44 -15.42
C TYR A 202 6.26 13.30 -16.37
N PHE A 203 5.49 12.24 -16.21
CA PHE A 203 4.33 11.95 -17.04
C PHE A 203 3.30 13.08 -17.01
N TYR A 204 2.97 13.57 -15.82
CA TYR A 204 1.98 14.64 -15.66
C TYR A 204 2.52 16.01 -16.06
N HIS A 205 3.83 16.23 -16.02
CA HIS A 205 4.43 17.48 -16.49
C HIS A 205 4.42 17.57 -18.02
N GLU A 206 4.75 16.48 -18.71
CA GLU A 206 4.80 16.49 -20.19
C GLU A 206 3.42 16.41 -20.87
N ASN A 207 2.55 15.53 -20.36
CA ASN A 207 1.29 15.27 -21.04
C ASN A 207 0.16 16.19 -20.57
N GLY A 208 0.40 17.02 -19.57
CA GLY A 208 -0.68 17.68 -18.84
C GLY A 208 -1.57 16.62 -18.18
N MET A 209 -2.43 17.01 -17.25
CA MET A 209 -3.52 16.13 -16.82
C MET A 209 -4.67 16.34 -17.81
N ALA A 210 -4.65 15.61 -18.92
CA ALA A 210 -5.78 15.54 -19.83
C ALA A 210 -6.93 14.76 -19.20
#